data_268767c9662a9f556eb0285797fa6259
#
_entry.id   268767c9662a9f556eb0285797fa6259
#
_cell.length_a   1.000
_cell.length_b   1.000
_cell.length_c   1.000
_cell.angle_alpha   90.00
_cell.angle_beta   90.00
_cell.angle_gamma   90.00
#
_symmetry.space_group_name_H-M   'P 1'
#
loop_
_entity.id
_entity.type
_entity.pdbx_description
1 polymer ?
#
loop_
_entity_poly.entity_id
_entity_poly.type
_entity_poly.pdbx_seq_one_letter_code
_entity_poly.pdbx_strand_id
1 'polypeptide(L)'
;IMYNEDGTFLKPNFFVRPVMHAFIDTEIIAKAPSQYMWAGIGDTYAKYYEATISSRDERLEHFTSLGVAVSLMCRNPLLEYGPKAFADHKKGLCTYDVEQVVLAIVVTTGIASIFLTKDFTPDYNSGLAHAIFYALTKYPVIEQRHLHGEVVGFGVLLALLVDGQEEEFEKIYQLNREIGLPVSLKEIEITEDEWKESMGHIPKMSDVAHYPYKVTREMLEDAMQKLKERVRKDQSHEE
;
A
#
# COMPACT_ATOMS: atom_id res chain seq x y z
N ILE A 1 -6.10 10.18 11.89
CA ILE A 1 -6.83 11.14 11.05
C ILE A 1 -8.01 11.65 11.84
N MET A 2 -8.29 12.94 11.76
CA MET A 2 -9.46 13.56 12.38
C MET A 2 -10.40 14.03 11.27
N TYR A 3 -11.69 13.91 11.53
CA TYR A 3 -12.75 14.36 10.64
C TYR A 3 -13.63 15.39 11.37
N ASN A 4 -14.25 16.28 10.62
CA ASN A 4 -15.29 17.17 11.09
C ASN A 4 -16.58 16.37 11.38
N GLU A 5 -17.56 16.98 12.07
CA GLU A 5 -18.87 16.36 12.35
C GLU A 5 -19.63 15.98 11.08
N ASP A 6 -19.42 16.66 9.97
CA ASP A 6 -20.00 16.37 8.67
C ASP A 6 -19.28 15.25 7.89
N GLY A 7 -18.24 14.62 8.49
CA GLY A 7 -17.45 13.56 7.87
C GLY A 7 -16.34 14.03 6.93
N THR A 8 -16.14 15.34 6.77
CA THR A 8 -15.04 15.86 5.95
C THR A 8 -13.70 15.74 6.68
N PHE A 9 -12.63 15.49 5.92
CA PHE A 9 -11.27 15.43 6.45
C PHE A 9 -10.88 16.75 7.12
N LEU A 10 -10.39 16.69 8.36
CA LEU A 10 -9.91 17.84 9.10
C LEU A 10 -8.39 17.95 9.05
N LYS A 11 -7.69 16.96 9.60
CA LYS A 11 -6.22 16.91 9.65
C LYS A 11 -5.70 15.56 10.14
N PRO A 12 -4.44 15.21 9.85
CA PRO A 12 -3.75 14.17 10.59
C PRO A 12 -3.51 14.65 12.05
N ASN A 13 -3.59 13.74 12.99
CA ASN A 13 -3.27 14.00 14.39
C ASN A 13 -2.16 13.05 14.84
N PHE A 14 -1.02 13.61 15.17
CA PHE A 14 0.11 12.85 15.69
C PHE A 14 0.10 12.88 17.22
N PHE A 15 0.13 11.71 17.84
CA PHE A 15 0.25 11.61 19.28
C PHE A 15 1.70 11.87 19.69
N VAL A 16 1.87 12.68 20.74
CA VAL A 16 3.20 13.00 21.31
C VAL A 16 3.85 11.76 21.95
N ARG A 17 3.05 10.79 22.34
CA ARG A 17 3.51 9.52 22.93
C ARG A 17 2.90 8.35 22.19
N PRO A 18 3.68 7.28 21.95
CA PRO A 18 3.15 6.07 21.36
C PRO A 18 2.11 5.42 22.27
N VAL A 19 1.23 4.63 21.70
CA VAL A 19 0.26 3.82 22.44
C VAL A 19 1.01 2.84 23.33
N MET A 20 0.71 2.83 24.61
CA MET A 20 1.35 1.94 25.58
C MET A 20 0.81 0.50 25.52
N HIS A 21 -0.48 0.36 25.20
CA HIS A 21 -1.17 -0.91 25.08
C HIS A 21 -2.18 -0.84 23.95
N ALA A 22 -2.26 -1.90 23.15
CA ALA A 22 -3.29 -2.09 22.15
C ALA A 22 -4.05 -3.38 22.45
N PHE A 23 -5.38 -3.31 22.56
CA PHE A 23 -6.27 -4.45 22.71
C PHE A 23 -6.95 -4.70 21.36
N ILE A 24 -6.68 -5.84 20.76
CA ILE A 24 -7.18 -6.19 19.42
C ILE A 24 -8.05 -7.42 19.54
N ASP A 25 -9.36 -7.24 19.38
CA ASP A 25 -10.30 -8.34 19.29
C ASP A 25 -10.38 -8.81 17.82
N THR A 26 -9.64 -9.86 17.53
CA THR A 26 -9.56 -10.44 16.18
C THR A 26 -10.86 -11.08 15.72
N GLU A 27 -11.75 -11.52 16.65
CA GLU A 27 -13.07 -12.02 16.28
C GLU A 27 -14.00 -10.92 15.76
N ILE A 28 -13.92 -9.72 16.31
CA ILE A 28 -14.65 -8.56 15.79
C ILE A 28 -14.16 -8.24 14.38
N ILE A 29 -12.85 -8.20 14.18
CA ILE A 29 -12.26 -7.92 12.87
C ILE A 29 -12.63 -9.00 11.86
N ALA A 30 -12.58 -10.27 12.24
CA ALA A 30 -12.94 -11.39 11.36
C ALA A 30 -14.41 -11.34 10.87
N LYS A 31 -15.29 -10.65 11.60
CA LYS A 31 -16.70 -10.44 11.25
C LYS A 31 -16.98 -9.11 10.54
N ALA A 32 -15.96 -8.25 10.41
CA ALA A 32 -16.10 -6.96 9.71
C ALA A 32 -16.26 -7.17 8.19
N PRO A 33 -16.76 -6.18 7.44
CA PRO A 33 -16.80 -6.26 5.99
C PRO A 33 -15.43 -6.57 5.38
N SER A 34 -15.36 -7.58 4.52
CA SER A 34 -14.10 -8.12 3.99
C SER A 34 -13.28 -7.11 3.19
N GLN A 35 -13.91 -6.09 2.65
CA GLN A 35 -13.25 -4.99 1.96
C GLN A 35 -12.24 -4.23 2.83
N TYR A 36 -12.45 -4.15 4.15
CA TYR A 36 -11.51 -3.48 5.04
C TYR A 36 -10.23 -4.30 5.26
N MET A 37 -10.35 -5.63 5.40
CA MET A 37 -9.17 -6.49 5.46
C MET A 37 -8.40 -6.49 4.13
N TRP A 38 -9.11 -6.59 3.03
CA TRP A 38 -8.61 -6.55 1.68
C TRP A 38 -7.81 -5.25 1.40
N ALA A 39 -8.39 -4.08 1.66
CA ALA A 39 -7.68 -2.81 1.54
C ALA A 39 -6.52 -2.69 2.56
N GLY A 40 -6.71 -3.20 3.79
CA GLY A 40 -5.65 -3.24 4.79
C GLY A 40 -4.43 -4.03 4.33
N ILE A 41 -4.60 -5.15 3.63
CA ILE A 41 -3.50 -5.91 3.03
C ILE A 41 -2.74 -5.04 2.02
N GLY A 42 -3.45 -4.34 1.13
CA GLY A 42 -2.85 -3.48 0.10
C GLY A 42 -2.02 -2.34 0.67
N ASP A 43 -2.51 -1.67 1.70
CA ASP A 43 -1.79 -0.59 2.38
C ASP A 43 -0.60 -1.11 3.20
N THR A 44 -0.74 -2.28 3.81
CA THR A 44 0.28 -2.83 4.71
C THR A 44 1.53 -3.27 3.97
N TYR A 45 1.44 -4.03 2.87
CA TYR A 45 2.66 -4.40 2.15
C TYR A 45 3.33 -3.19 1.47
N ALA A 46 2.59 -2.13 1.15
CA ALA A 46 3.16 -0.89 0.67
C ALA A 46 4.20 -0.33 1.65
N LYS A 47 3.95 -0.43 2.95
CA LYS A 47 4.86 0.02 3.99
C LYS A 47 6.26 -0.58 3.86
N TYR A 48 6.35 -1.88 3.55
CA TYR A 48 7.64 -2.53 3.34
C TYR A 48 8.36 -2.02 2.10
N TYR A 49 7.68 -2.00 0.95
CA TYR A 49 8.32 -1.62 -0.30
C TYR A 49 8.73 -0.16 -0.33
N GLU A 50 7.87 0.72 0.15
CA GLU A 50 8.17 2.15 0.22
C GLU A 50 9.32 2.45 1.18
N ALA A 51 9.30 1.86 2.38
CA ALA A 51 10.38 2.05 3.35
C ALA A 51 11.72 1.53 2.84
N THR A 52 11.74 0.35 2.21
CA THR A 52 12.99 -0.27 1.71
C THR A 52 13.54 0.40 0.45
N ILE A 53 12.69 0.91 -0.43
CA ILE A 53 13.13 1.67 -1.61
C ILE A 53 13.64 3.05 -1.17
N SER A 54 12.86 3.79 -0.38
CA SER A 54 13.21 5.14 0.04
C SER A 54 14.46 5.21 0.94
N SER A 55 14.73 4.15 1.71
CA SER A 55 15.88 4.11 2.61
C SER A 55 17.16 3.56 1.98
N ARG A 56 17.09 3.09 0.74
CA ARG A 56 18.23 2.50 0.03
C ARG A 56 19.33 3.53 -0.17
N ASP A 57 20.55 3.12 0.09
CA ASP A 57 21.76 3.93 -0.06
C ASP A 57 21.85 5.14 0.89
N GLU A 58 20.92 5.28 1.84
CA GLU A 58 20.96 6.33 2.84
C GLU A 58 21.61 5.90 4.16
N ARG A 59 22.29 6.84 4.82
CA ARG A 59 22.82 6.64 6.16
C ARG A 59 21.72 6.92 7.20
N LEU A 60 20.97 5.89 7.54
CA LEU A 60 19.85 5.99 8.47
C LEU A 60 20.31 6.13 9.94
N GLU A 61 19.54 6.85 10.72
CA GLU A 61 19.62 6.78 12.19
C GLU A 61 19.14 5.41 12.70
N HIS A 62 19.57 5.01 13.89
CA HIS A 62 19.30 3.68 14.44
C HIS A 62 17.80 3.35 14.48
N PHE A 63 16.95 4.29 14.96
CA PHE A 63 15.52 4.05 15.07
C PHE A 63 14.82 3.95 13.69
N THR A 64 15.26 4.74 12.71
CA THR A 64 14.76 4.62 11.32
C THR A 64 15.16 3.27 10.72
N SER A 65 16.43 2.85 10.93
CA SER A 65 16.88 1.51 10.52
C SER A 65 16.05 0.39 11.16
N LEU A 66 15.64 0.57 12.44
CA LEU A 66 14.73 -0.37 13.10
C LEU A 66 13.36 -0.39 12.45
N GLY A 67 12.82 0.78 12.07
CA GLY A 67 11.55 0.89 11.33
C GLY A 67 11.58 0.14 9.99
N VAL A 68 12.66 0.32 9.22
CA VAL A 68 12.88 -0.43 7.97
C VAL A 68 12.96 -1.94 8.24
N ALA A 69 13.69 -2.37 9.27
CA ALA A 69 13.78 -3.79 9.63
C ALA A 69 12.43 -4.39 10.03
N VAL A 70 11.66 -3.66 10.86
CA VAL A 70 10.31 -4.08 11.29
C VAL A 70 9.34 -4.14 10.10
N SER A 71 9.47 -3.26 9.11
CA SER A 71 8.57 -3.23 7.94
C SER A 71 8.55 -4.54 7.16
N LEU A 72 9.57 -5.41 7.30
CA LEU A 72 9.57 -6.76 6.72
C LEU A 72 8.34 -7.58 7.17
N MET A 73 7.87 -7.36 8.40
CA MET A 73 6.67 -8.00 8.92
C MET A 73 5.37 -7.39 8.37
N CYS A 74 5.45 -6.29 7.62
CA CYS A 74 4.33 -5.77 6.82
C CYS A 74 4.19 -6.51 5.47
N ARG A 75 5.18 -7.32 5.05
CA ARG A 75 5.17 -8.06 3.78
C ARG A 75 5.04 -9.56 3.99
N ASN A 76 5.94 -10.18 4.78
CA ASN A 76 6.05 -11.64 4.86
C ASN A 76 4.76 -12.32 5.32
N PRO A 77 4.08 -11.92 6.41
CA PRO A 77 2.82 -12.55 6.80
C PRO A 77 1.72 -12.40 5.75
N LEU A 78 1.72 -11.32 4.97
CA LEU A 78 0.71 -11.11 3.93
C LEU A 78 0.92 -12.02 2.73
N LEU A 79 2.17 -12.27 2.34
CA LEU A 79 2.49 -13.23 1.28
C LEU A 79 2.24 -14.69 1.72
N GLU A 80 2.53 -15.01 2.99
CA GLU A 80 2.39 -16.37 3.52
C GLU A 80 0.94 -16.73 3.85
N TYR A 81 0.23 -15.82 4.51
CA TYR A 81 -1.11 -16.09 5.06
C TYR A 81 -2.24 -15.36 4.34
N GLY A 82 -1.94 -14.29 3.59
CA GLY A 82 -2.93 -13.35 3.02
C GLY A 82 -4.07 -14.01 2.25
N PRO A 83 -3.82 -14.86 1.25
CA PRO A 83 -4.87 -15.51 0.47
C PRO A 83 -5.81 -16.34 1.32
N LYS A 84 -5.26 -17.19 2.19
CA LYS A 84 -6.06 -18.06 3.07
C LYS A 84 -6.78 -17.23 4.13
N ALA A 85 -6.11 -16.26 4.74
CA ALA A 85 -6.72 -15.35 5.71
C ALA A 85 -7.92 -14.61 5.09
N PHE A 86 -7.80 -14.10 3.87
CA PHE A 86 -8.90 -13.42 3.19
C PHE A 86 -10.06 -14.37 2.87
N ALA A 87 -9.77 -15.61 2.46
CA ALA A 87 -10.78 -16.63 2.22
C ALA A 87 -11.53 -17.02 3.51
N ASP A 88 -10.83 -17.12 4.63
CA ASP A 88 -11.41 -17.42 5.95
C ASP A 88 -12.20 -16.24 6.49
N HIS A 89 -11.67 -15.02 6.34
CA HIS A 89 -12.35 -13.78 6.73
C HIS A 89 -13.70 -13.61 6.01
N LYS A 90 -13.79 -13.93 4.71
CA LYS A 90 -15.08 -13.90 3.97
C LYS A 90 -16.12 -14.84 4.56
N LYS A 91 -15.71 -15.83 5.35
CA LYS A 91 -16.60 -16.77 6.07
C LYS A 91 -16.84 -16.34 7.52
N GLY A 92 -16.28 -15.24 7.96
CA GLY A 92 -16.34 -14.75 9.35
C GLY A 92 -15.53 -15.62 10.32
N LEU A 93 -14.52 -16.35 9.85
CA LEU A 93 -13.69 -17.25 10.65
C LEU A 93 -12.46 -16.49 11.18
N CYS A 94 -12.25 -16.57 12.49
CA CYS A 94 -11.05 -16.08 13.17
C CYS A 94 -10.04 -17.24 13.27
N THR A 95 -9.24 -17.43 12.22
CA THR A 95 -8.21 -18.46 12.16
C THR A 95 -6.83 -17.88 12.49
N TYR A 96 -5.84 -18.75 12.72
CA TYR A 96 -4.45 -18.32 12.90
C TYR A 96 -3.98 -17.41 11.75
N ASP A 97 -4.31 -17.77 10.49
CA ASP A 97 -3.92 -16.97 9.32
C ASP A 97 -4.54 -15.57 9.35
N VAL A 98 -5.83 -15.46 9.75
CA VAL A 98 -6.52 -14.18 9.94
C VAL A 98 -5.84 -13.36 11.03
N GLU A 99 -5.48 -13.96 12.17
CA GLU A 99 -4.78 -13.27 13.25
C GLU A 99 -3.42 -12.73 12.80
N GLN A 100 -2.61 -13.52 12.08
CA GLN A 100 -1.31 -13.08 11.59
C GLN A 100 -1.42 -11.88 10.65
N VAL A 101 -2.38 -11.90 9.74
CA VAL A 101 -2.64 -10.78 8.81
C VAL A 101 -3.15 -9.55 9.56
N VAL A 102 -4.08 -9.71 10.50
CA VAL A 102 -4.59 -8.60 11.33
C VAL A 102 -3.47 -7.96 12.16
N LEU A 103 -2.59 -8.75 12.75
CA LEU A 103 -1.44 -8.24 13.51
C LEU A 103 -0.45 -7.49 12.61
N ALA A 104 -0.23 -7.96 11.38
CA ALA A 104 0.58 -7.23 10.41
C ALA A 104 -0.05 -5.87 10.07
N ILE A 105 -1.36 -5.84 9.77
CA ILE A 105 -2.09 -4.63 9.39
C ILE A 105 -2.12 -3.61 10.56
N VAL A 106 -2.43 -4.03 11.77
CA VAL A 106 -2.70 -3.11 12.88
C VAL A 106 -1.43 -2.81 13.69
N VAL A 107 -0.70 -3.85 14.11
CA VAL A 107 0.43 -3.69 15.03
C VAL A 107 1.69 -3.34 14.27
N THR A 108 2.06 -4.15 13.28
CA THR A 108 3.34 -3.96 12.59
C THR A 108 3.38 -2.66 11.80
N THR A 109 2.30 -2.35 11.06
CA THR A 109 2.19 -1.08 10.33
C THR A 109 2.27 0.11 11.28
N GLY A 110 1.61 0.03 12.45
CA GLY A 110 1.67 1.08 13.47
C GLY A 110 3.09 1.29 14.02
N ILE A 111 3.79 0.21 14.35
CA ILE A 111 5.17 0.27 14.87
C ILE A 111 6.12 0.80 13.80
N ALA A 112 6.06 0.27 12.57
CA ALA A 112 6.89 0.72 11.47
C ALA A 112 6.68 2.21 11.20
N SER A 113 5.42 2.67 11.15
CA SER A 113 5.08 4.07 10.93
C SER A 113 5.62 5.00 12.01
N ILE A 114 5.62 4.59 13.29
CA ILE A 114 6.21 5.37 14.39
C ILE A 114 7.72 5.59 14.15
N PHE A 115 8.44 4.56 13.77
CA PHE A 115 9.89 4.64 13.53
C PHE A 115 10.28 5.33 12.22
N LEU A 116 9.39 5.30 11.22
CA LEU A 116 9.62 5.89 9.89
C LEU A 116 9.07 7.32 9.78
N THR A 117 8.51 7.86 10.86
CA THR A 117 8.02 9.25 10.92
C THR A 117 8.90 10.05 11.87
N LYS A 118 9.54 11.12 11.38
CA LYS A 118 10.40 11.98 12.17
C LYS A 118 9.79 13.38 12.24
N ASP A 119 9.78 13.94 13.45
CA ASP A 119 9.31 15.32 13.70
C ASP A 119 7.94 15.62 13.05
N PHE A 120 7.02 14.64 13.14
CA PHE A 120 5.69 14.67 12.50
C PHE A 120 5.71 14.75 10.96
N THR A 121 6.83 14.43 10.34
CA THR A 121 6.97 14.30 8.89
C THR A 121 7.06 12.82 8.52
N PRO A 122 6.23 12.34 7.59
CA PRO A 122 6.26 10.94 7.14
C PRO A 122 7.43 10.71 6.19
N ASP A 123 8.65 10.69 6.72
CA ASP A 123 9.92 10.71 6.00
C ASP A 123 10.07 9.49 5.05
N TYR A 124 10.28 8.29 5.62
CA TYR A 124 10.34 7.03 4.86
C TYR A 124 9.04 6.23 4.93
N ASN A 125 7.98 6.85 5.41
CA ASN A 125 6.71 6.21 5.72
C ASN A 125 5.75 6.13 4.53
N SER A 126 6.03 6.88 3.47
CA SER A 126 5.33 6.85 2.18
C SER A 126 6.33 6.89 1.02
N GLY A 127 5.87 6.58 -0.18
CA GLY A 127 6.69 6.55 -1.37
C GLY A 127 5.87 6.65 -2.64
N LEU A 128 6.30 5.98 -3.71
CA LEU A 128 5.67 6.10 -5.02
C LEU A 128 4.24 5.56 -5.04
N ALA A 129 3.93 4.51 -4.28
CA ALA A 129 2.57 3.96 -4.23
C ALA A 129 1.58 4.98 -3.65
N HIS A 130 1.93 5.64 -2.55
CA HIS A 130 1.13 6.70 -1.97
C HIS A 130 1.11 7.96 -2.86
N ALA A 131 2.22 8.33 -3.50
CA ALA A 131 2.25 9.43 -4.47
C ALA A 131 1.27 9.20 -5.63
N ILE A 132 1.16 7.97 -6.12
CA ILE A 132 0.17 7.58 -7.12
C ILE A 132 -1.24 7.76 -6.57
N PHE A 133 -1.53 7.23 -5.39
CA PHE A 133 -2.83 7.41 -4.75
C PHE A 133 -3.19 8.90 -4.63
N TYR A 134 -2.33 9.72 -4.04
CA TYR A 134 -2.58 11.16 -3.86
C TYR A 134 -2.78 11.90 -5.20
N ALA A 135 -2.04 11.54 -6.24
CA ALA A 135 -2.25 12.11 -7.56
C ALA A 135 -3.61 11.76 -8.17
N LEU A 136 -4.17 10.62 -7.79
CA LEU A 136 -5.46 10.15 -8.28
C LEU A 136 -6.66 10.66 -7.46
N THR A 137 -6.48 11.12 -6.21
CA THR A 137 -7.58 11.64 -5.36
C THR A 137 -8.28 12.87 -5.95
N LYS A 138 -7.67 13.58 -6.90
CA LYS A 138 -8.34 14.65 -7.64
C LYS A 138 -9.55 14.17 -8.47
N TYR A 139 -9.64 12.87 -8.75
CA TYR A 139 -10.77 12.27 -9.43
C TYR A 139 -11.75 11.72 -8.40
N PRO A 140 -12.99 12.25 -8.36
CA PRO A 140 -13.94 11.91 -7.31
C PRO A 140 -14.24 10.40 -7.16
N VAL A 141 -14.09 9.62 -8.23
CA VAL A 141 -14.31 8.18 -8.21
C VAL A 141 -13.40 7.47 -7.21
N ILE A 142 -12.18 7.95 -7.03
CA ILE A 142 -11.20 7.35 -6.11
C ILE A 142 -11.67 7.45 -4.66
N GLU A 143 -12.07 8.64 -4.20
CA GLU A 143 -12.51 8.82 -2.81
C GLU A 143 -13.93 8.31 -2.55
N GLN A 144 -14.78 8.29 -3.58
CA GLN A 144 -16.18 7.90 -3.43
C GLN A 144 -16.41 6.39 -3.55
N ARG A 145 -15.58 5.68 -4.30
CA ARG A 145 -15.84 4.29 -4.68
C ARG A 145 -14.71 3.31 -4.32
N HIS A 146 -13.52 3.82 -4.04
CA HIS A 146 -12.35 3.01 -3.75
C HIS A 146 -11.82 3.25 -2.33
N LEU A 147 -11.26 2.22 -1.72
CA LEU A 147 -10.59 2.35 -0.44
C LEU A 147 -9.13 2.76 -0.65
N HIS A 148 -8.58 3.52 0.30
CA HIS A 148 -7.18 3.98 0.26
C HIS A 148 -6.20 2.85 -0.07
N GLY A 149 -6.21 1.77 0.72
CA GLY A 149 -5.28 0.66 0.55
C GLY A 149 -5.49 -0.17 -0.73
N GLU A 150 -6.68 -0.10 -1.33
CA GLU A 150 -6.96 -0.68 -2.65
C GLU A 150 -6.10 0.00 -3.73
N VAL A 151 -6.15 1.33 -3.77
CA VAL A 151 -5.43 2.12 -4.77
C VAL A 151 -3.92 2.17 -4.47
N VAL A 152 -3.54 2.21 -3.18
CA VAL A 152 -2.14 2.08 -2.76
C VAL A 152 -1.57 0.74 -3.18
N GLY A 153 -2.32 -0.36 -3.00
CA GLY A 153 -1.93 -1.69 -3.44
C GLY A 153 -1.67 -1.78 -4.95
N PHE A 154 -2.52 -1.12 -5.76
CA PHE A 154 -2.26 -0.94 -7.19
C PHE A 154 -0.99 -0.13 -7.44
N GLY A 155 -0.79 0.95 -6.69
CA GLY A 155 0.40 1.80 -6.77
C GLY A 155 1.71 1.04 -6.50
N VAL A 156 1.70 0.04 -5.60
CA VAL A 156 2.88 -0.80 -5.33
C VAL A 156 3.33 -1.60 -6.55
N LEU A 157 2.40 -2.09 -7.37
CA LEU A 157 2.76 -2.78 -8.61
C LEU A 157 3.59 -1.89 -9.53
N LEU A 158 3.19 -0.63 -9.67
CA LEU A 158 3.93 0.34 -10.47
C LEU A 158 5.26 0.75 -9.81
N ALA A 159 5.28 0.91 -8.48
CA ALA A 159 6.50 1.23 -7.74
C ALA A 159 7.57 0.15 -7.91
N LEU A 160 7.20 -1.12 -7.86
CA LEU A 160 8.10 -2.26 -8.07
C LEU A 160 8.64 -2.32 -9.50
N LEU A 161 7.80 -2.05 -10.49
CA LEU A 161 8.22 -2.00 -11.90
C LEU A 161 9.14 -0.82 -12.18
N VAL A 162 8.86 0.35 -11.60
CA VAL A 162 9.74 1.54 -11.68
C VAL A 162 11.10 1.25 -11.04
N ASP A 163 11.11 0.50 -9.95
CA ASP A 163 12.34 0.14 -9.22
C ASP A 163 13.07 -1.10 -9.82
N GLY A 164 12.51 -1.75 -10.85
CA GLY A 164 13.09 -2.92 -11.49
C GLY A 164 13.05 -4.20 -10.64
N GLN A 165 12.18 -4.28 -9.66
CA GLN A 165 12.00 -5.45 -8.78
C GLN A 165 10.99 -6.45 -9.38
N GLU A 166 11.32 -7.05 -10.52
CA GLU A 166 10.37 -7.88 -11.27
C GLU A 166 9.90 -9.13 -10.50
N GLU A 167 10.77 -9.75 -9.70
CA GLU A 167 10.39 -10.92 -8.88
C GLU A 167 9.39 -10.54 -7.76
N GLU A 168 9.60 -9.41 -7.12
CA GLU A 168 8.67 -8.91 -6.08
C GLU A 168 7.36 -8.41 -6.70
N PHE A 169 7.44 -7.75 -7.86
CA PHE A 169 6.25 -7.40 -8.64
C PHE A 169 5.37 -8.62 -8.92
N GLU A 170 5.95 -9.73 -9.40
CA GLU A 170 5.18 -10.92 -9.71
C GLU A 170 4.51 -11.51 -8.45
N LYS A 171 5.20 -11.54 -7.31
CA LYS A 171 4.61 -12.02 -6.03
C LYS A 171 3.41 -11.17 -5.61
N ILE A 172 3.53 -9.84 -5.67
CA ILE A 172 2.44 -8.93 -5.29
C ILE A 172 1.33 -8.95 -6.33
N TYR A 173 1.66 -9.05 -7.61
CA TYR A 173 0.68 -9.20 -8.68
C TYR A 173 -0.19 -10.45 -8.47
N GLN A 174 0.43 -11.61 -8.18
CA GLN A 174 -0.30 -12.84 -7.90
C GLN A 174 -1.15 -12.72 -6.63
N LEU A 175 -0.61 -12.16 -5.54
CA LEU A 175 -1.38 -11.90 -4.34
C LEU A 175 -2.62 -11.04 -4.63
N ASN A 176 -2.44 -9.93 -5.37
CA ASN A 176 -3.54 -9.04 -5.73
C ASN A 176 -4.62 -9.77 -6.55
N ARG A 177 -4.21 -10.54 -7.55
CA ARG A 177 -5.13 -11.36 -8.35
C ARG A 177 -5.92 -12.35 -7.50
N GLU A 178 -5.24 -13.05 -6.58
CA GLU A 178 -5.84 -14.08 -5.75
C GLU A 178 -6.86 -13.53 -4.75
N ILE A 179 -6.58 -12.37 -4.15
CA ILE A 179 -7.51 -11.75 -3.20
C ILE A 179 -8.46 -10.74 -3.84
N GLY A 180 -8.26 -10.39 -5.11
CA GLY A 180 -9.11 -9.45 -5.88
C GLY A 180 -8.74 -7.99 -5.71
N LEU A 181 -7.51 -7.65 -5.29
CA LEU A 181 -7.00 -6.27 -5.34
C LEU A 181 -6.73 -5.84 -6.79
N PRO A 182 -6.91 -4.56 -7.12
CA PRO A 182 -6.76 -4.08 -8.48
C PRO A 182 -5.36 -4.30 -9.05
N VAL A 183 -5.31 -4.69 -10.32
CA VAL A 183 -4.09 -4.82 -11.13
C VAL A 183 -4.14 -4.00 -12.42
N SER A 184 -5.17 -3.18 -12.60
CA SER A 184 -5.35 -2.35 -13.80
C SER A 184 -6.04 -1.03 -13.50
N LEU A 185 -5.84 -0.02 -14.36
CA LEU A 185 -6.56 1.26 -14.29
C LEU A 185 -8.07 1.08 -14.36
N LYS A 186 -8.53 0.09 -15.14
CA LYS A 186 -9.95 -0.21 -15.29
C LYS A 186 -10.59 -0.61 -13.96
N GLU A 187 -9.88 -1.38 -13.14
CA GLU A 187 -10.39 -1.86 -11.85
C GLU A 187 -10.43 -0.77 -10.78
N ILE A 188 -9.64 0.29 -10.92
CA ILE A 188 -9.73 1.51 -10.11
C ILE A 188 -10.52 2.63 -10.80
N GLU A 189 -11.19 2.32 -11.90
CA GLU A 189 -12.06 3.24 -12.66
C GLU A 189 -11.39 4.54 -13.13
N ILE A 190 -10.08 4.48 -13.43
CA ILE A 190 -9.28 5.58 -13.97
C ILE A 190 -9.06 5.38 -15.46
N THR A 191 -9.32 6.42 -16.25
CA THR A 191 -9.09 6.43 -17.69
C THR A 191 -7.59 6.64 -18.02
N GLU A 192 -7.21 6.26 -19.24
CA GLU A 192 -5.85 6.49 -19.73
C GLU A 192 -5.44 7.97 -19.74
N ASP A 193 -6.36 8.86 -20.03
CA ASP A 193 -6.08 10.29 -20.08
C ASP A 193 -5.91 10.88 -18.66
N GLU A 194 -6.73 10.46 -17.69
CA GLU A 194 -6.57 10.81 -16.29
C GLU A 194 -5.24 10.30 -15.73
N TRP A 195 -4.85 9.07 -16.07
CA TRP A 195 -3.54 8.55 -15.72
C TRP A 195 -2.39 9.38 -16.31
N LYS A 196 -2.44 9.69 -17.63
CA LYS A 196 -1.42 10.54 -18.29
C LYS A 196 -1.29 11.92 -17.65
N GLU A 197 -2.40 12.51 -17.24
CA GLU A 197 -2.40 13.79 -16.52
C GLU A 197 -1.74 13.63 -15.14
N SER A 198 -2.07 12.57 -14.40
CA SER A 198 -1.55 12.31 -13.04
C SER A 198 -0.04 12.08 -13.04
N MET A 199 0.51 11.38 -14.02
CA MET A 199 1.96 11.17 -14.19
C MET A 199 2.77 12.46 -14.26
N GLY A 200 2.18 13.60 -14.63
CA GLY A 200 2.86 14.90 -14.62
C GLY A 200 3.08 15.49 -13.23
N HIS A 201 2.39 15.01 -12.22
CA HIS A 201 2.43 15.49 -10.84
C HIS A 201 3.22 14.57 -9.91
N ILE A 202 3.10 13.26 -10.08
CA ILE A 202 3.72 12.22 -9.22
C ILE A 202 5.22 12.48 -8.96
N PRO A 203 6.07 12.75 -9.98
CA PRO A 203 7.51 12.93 -9.75
C PRO A 203 7.89 14.18 -8.93
N LYS A 204 6.92 15.05 -8.63
CA LYS A 204 7.13 16.30 -7.87
C LYS A 204 6.67 16.19 -6.43
N MET A 205 6.10 15.06 -6.02
CA MET A 205 5.60 14.86 -4.68
C MET A 205 6.74 14.59 -3.70
N SER A 206 6.55 15.00 -2.45
CA SER A 206 7.51 14.78 -1.37
C SER A 206 7.74 13.30 -1.08
N ASP A 207 6.74 12.47 -1.35
CA ASP A 207 6.75 11.02 -1.10
C ASP A 207 7.86 10.27 -1.85
N VAL A 208 8.32 10.82 -2.97
CA VAL A 208 9.44 10.25 -3.75
C VAL A 208 10.78 10.95 -3.51
N ALA A 209 10.87 11.84 -2.52
CA ALA A 209 12.08 12.63 -2.27
C ALA A 209 13.29 11.79 -1.86
N HIS A 210 13.08 10.69 -1.13
CA HIS A 210 14.11 9.75 -0.66
C HIS A 210 14.38 8.59 -1.62
N TYR A 211 13.79 8.60 -2.81
CA TYR A 211 14.09 7.55 -3.79
C TYR A 211 15.57 7.64 -4.22
N PRO A 212 16.28 6.52 -4.36
CA PRO A 212 17.72 6.51 -4.72
C PRO A 212 17.98 6.98 -6.15
N TYR A 213 16.92 7.35 -6.87
CA TYR A 213 16.94 7.91 -8.21
C TYR A 213 15.78 8.88 -8.39
N LYS A 214 15.91 9.77 -9.36
CA LYS A 214 14.81 10.67 -9.71
C LYS A 214 13.72 9.92 -10.46
N VAL A 215 12.56 9.79 -9.85
CA VAL A 215 11.37 9.25 -10.52
C VAL A 215 11.00 10.19 -11.68
N THR A 216 10.77 9.64 -12.86
CA THR A 216 10.38 10.39 -14.06
C THR A 216 9.06 9.91 -14.63
N ARG A 217 8.47 10.73 -15.49
CA ARG A 217 7.25 10.37 -16.19
C ARG A 217 7.47 9.15 -17.10
N GLU A 218 8.60 9.09 -17.78
CA GLU A 218 8.95 8.00 -18.70
C GLU A 218 9.04 6.66 -17.95
N MET A 219 9.56 6.66 -16.73
CA MET A 219 9.58 5.46 -15.88
C MET A 219 8.17 4.98 -15.54
N LEU A 220 7.24 5.90 -15.25
CA LEU A 220 5.84 5.58 -14.98
C LEU A 220 5.11 5.06 -16.23
N GLU A 221 5.40 5.62 -17.41
CA GLU A 221 4.86 5.16 -18.69
C GLU A 221 5.34 3.73 -19.00
N ASP A 222 6.63 3.44 -18.82
CA ASP A 222 7.21 2.11 -19.02
C ASP A 222 6.62 1.09 -18.03
N ALA A 223 6.56 1.44 -16.74
CA ALA A 223 5.95 0.59 -15.72
C ALA A 223 4.49 0.25 -16.03
N MET A 224 3.70 1.25 -16.43
CA MET A 224 2.30 1.03 -16.82
C MET A 224 2.19 0.13 -18.04
N GLN A 225 3.07 0.28 -19.03
CA GLN A 225 3.09 -0.57 -20.21
C GLN A 225 3.40 -2.02 -19.85
N LYS A 226 4.41 -2.27 -18.99
CA LYS A 226 4.74 -3.60 -18.48
C LYS A 226 3.58 -4.24 -17.71
N LEU A 227 2.91 -3.46 -16.86
CA LEU A 227 1.73 -3.94 -16.13
C LEU A 227 0.60 -4.34 -17.09
N LYS A 228 0.31 -3.53 -18.10
CA LYS A 228 -0.70 -3.86 -19.14
C LYS A 228 -0.37 -5.13 -19.90
N GLU A 229 0.91 -5.32 -20.23
CA GLU A 229 1.36 -6.54 -20.93
C GLU A 229 1.20 -7.78 -20.04
N ARG A 230 1.47 -7.65 -18.73
CA ARG A 230 1.28 -8.74 -17.78
C ARG A 230 -0.21 -9.11 -17.64
N VAL A 231 -1.09 -8.10 -17.53
CA VAL A 231 -2.55 -8.32 -17.47
C VAL A 231 -3.09 -8.99 -18.73
N ARG A 232 -2.61 -8.58 -19.92
CA ARG A 232 -3.02 -9.22 -21.18
C ARG A 232 -2.61 -10.69 -21.27
N LYS A 233 -1.44 -11.05 -20.74
CA LYS A 233 -0.99 -12.45 -20.69
C LYS A 233 -1.94 -13.31 -19.85
N ASP A 234 -2.43 -12.82 -18.71
CA ASP A 234 -3.40 -13.56 -17.91
C ASP A 234 -4.70 -13.80 -18.68
N GLN A 235 -5.23 -12.77 -19.33
CA GLN A 235 -6.48 -12.87 -20.10
C GLN A 235 -6.36 -13.88 -21.27
N SER A 236 -5.18 -13.99 -21.88
CA SER A 236 -4.94 -14.94 -22.98
C SER A 236 -4.79 -16.40 -22.51
N HIS A 237 -4.63 -16.65 -21.22
CA HIS A 237 -4.57 -18.00 -20.62
C HIS A 237 -5.92 -18.45 -20.05
N GLU A 238 -6.88 -17.55 -19.89
CA GLU A 238 -8.24 -17.84 -19.43
C GLU A 238 -9.21 -18.14 -20.58
N GLU A 239 -8.83 -17.84 -21.85
CA GLU A 239 -9.55 -18.23 -23.09
C GLU A 239 -9.06 -19.59 -23.62
#